data_03ea123780b7e4422cd928f95ec9046d
#
_entry.id   03ea123780b7e4422cd928f95ec9046d
#
_cell.length_a   1.000
_cell.length_b   1.000
_cell.length_c   1.000
_cell.angle_alpha   90.00
_cell.angle_beta   90.00
_cell.angle_gamma   90.00
#
_symmetry.space_group_name_H-M   'P 1'
#
loop_
_entity.id
_entity.type
_entity.pdbx_description
1 polymer ?
#
loop_
_entity_poly.entity_id
_entity_poly.type
_entity_poly.pdbx_seq_one_letter_code
_entity_poly.pdbx_strand_id
1 'polypeptide(L)'
;NGERMMVDPQNGNIIYMGTRLHGLWRSMDKGQSWARVVSFPDVSEKFNPADRAAWGNRGSGIVCIVYDVQGTQDGRGTRDIYVAASLMGRENLFVSHDYGESWQPVEGQPVQYRPTHMVLTGDGQLVLTYGDTPGPSQMEDGGVWKYDIRKDKWTDISPVRLSDGGKAGFGYAAVSVD
;
A
#
# COMPACT_ATOMS: atom_id res chain seq x y z
N ASN A 1 -0.86 -10.34 -4.01
CA ASN A 1 -1.34 -9.04 -4.49
C ASN A 1 -2.42 -8.59 -3.53
N GLY A 2 -2.13 -7.74 -2.56
CA GLY A 2 -3.00 -7.34 -1.45
C GLY A 2 -4.40 -6.82 -1.80
N GLU A 3 -5.11 -6.33 -0.82
CA GLU A 3 -6.49 -5.81 -0.94
C GLU A 3 -6.48 -4.49 -1.70
N ARG A 4 -6.62 -4.60 -3.02
CA ARG A 4 -6.64 -3.45 -3.93
C ARG A 4 -7.98 -2.75 -4.02
N MET A 5 -9.03 -3.37 -3.53
CA MET A 5 -10.37 -2.83 -3.50
C MET A 5 -10.93 -2.94 -2.09
N MET A 6 -11.28 -1.81 -1.52
CA MET A 6 -11.79 -1.72 -0.15
C MET A 6 -13.02 -0.82 -0.10
N VAL A 7 -14.03 -1.29 0.61
CA VAL A 7 -15.19 -0.48 0.98
C VAL A 7 -14.84 0.34 2.22
N ASP A 8 -15.21 1.61 2.23
CA ASP A 8 -14.99 2.47 3.39
C ASP A 8 -15.84 1.96 4.57
N PRO A 9 -15.21 1.62 5.72
CA PRO A 9 -15.92 1.07 6.87
C PRO A 9 -16.85 2.07 7.57
N GLN A 10 -16.67 3.37 7.37
CA GLN A 10 -17.54 4.42 7.93
C GLN A 10 -18.61 4.89 6.93
N ASN A 11 -18.47 4.60 5.63
CA ASN A 11 -19.47 4.93 4.64
C ASN A 11 -19.48 3.90 3.49
N GLY A 12 -20.33 2.90 3.59
CA GLY A 12 -20.45 1.81 2.61
C GLY A 12 -20.82 2.22 1.17
N ASN A 13 -21.08 3.50 0.90
CA ASN A 13 -21.24 4.00 -0.47
C ASN A 13 -19.88 4.23 -1.14
N ILE A 14 -18.82 4.42 -0.35
CA ILE A 14 -17.48 4.74 -0.83
C ILE A 14 -16.69 3.45 -1.01
N ILE A 15 -16.13 3.30 -2.21
CA ILE A 15 -15.22 2.19 -2.52
C ILE A 15 -13.99 2.76 -3.20
N TYR A 16 -12.81 2.40 -2.73
CA TYR A 16 -11.57 2.67 -3.45
C TYR A 16 -11.07 1.40 -4.13
N MET A 17 -10.52 1.59 -5.32
CA MET A 17 -9.91 0.51 -6.12
C MET A 17 -8.56 0.96 -6.66
N GLY A 18 -7.53 0.23 -6.30
CA GLY A 18 -6.17 0.39 -6.83
C GLY A 18 -5.99 -0.42 -8.11
N THR A 19 -5.39 0.18 -9.12
CA THR A 19 -5.08 -0.50 -10.37
C THR A 19 -3.58 -0.66 -10.59
N ARG A 20 -3.21 -1.51 -11.52
CA ARG A 20 -1.81 -1.71 -11.87
C ARG A 20 -1.21 -0.53 -12.63
N LEU A 21 -1.98 0.05 -13.56
CA LEU A 21 -1.45 1.03 -14.54
C LEU A 21 -2.22 2.35 -14.56
N HIS A 22 -3.40 2.40 -13.94
CA HIS A 22 -4.31 3.53 -14.07
C HIS A 22 -4.55 4.28 -12.75
N GLY A 23 -3.68 4.04 -11.74
CA GLY A 23 -3.74 4.72 -10.45
C GLY A 23 -4.91 4.29 -9.56
N LEU A 24 -5.37 5.22 -8.73
CA LEU A 24 -6.43 5.02 -7.74
C LEU A 24 -7.76 5.49 -8.30
N TRP A 25 -8.81 4.69 -8.08
CA TRP A 25 -10.19 4.99 -8.46
C TRP A 25 -11.09 5.00 -7.25
N ARG A 26 -12.13 5.82 -7.29
CA ARG A 26 -13.13 5.95 -6.23
C ARG A 26 -14.54 5.85 -6.81
N SER A 27 -15.39 5.08 -6.15
CA SER A 27 -16.86 5.13 -6.29
C SER A 27 -17.44 5.81 -5.06
N MET A 28 -18.52 6.56 -5.26
CA MET A 28 -19.30 7.20 -4.19
C MET A 28 -20.74 6.65 -4.12
N ASP A 29 -21.04 5.61 -4.90
CA ASP A 29 -22.39 5.07 -5.14
C ASP A 29 -22.42 3.53 -5.16
N LYS A 30 -21.64 2.90 -4.30
CA LYS A 30 -21.53 1.43 -4.16
C LYS A 30 -21.04 0.73 -5.44
N GLY A 31 -20.19 1.40 -6.23
CA GLY A 31 -19.61 0.83 -7.44
C GLY A 31 -20.47 0.99 -8.70
N GLN A 32 -21.56 1.75 -8.66
CA GLN A 32 -22.38 2.01 -9.86
C GLN A 32 -21.65 2.93 -10.84
N SER A 33 -20.87 3.89 -10.32
CA SER A 33 -19.98 4.71 -11.14
C SER A 33 -18.60 4.83 -10.50
N TRP A 34 -17.59 5.15 -11.32
CA TRP A 34 -16.20 5.24 -10.90
C TRP A 34 -15.52 6.48 -11.47
N ALA A 35 -14.80 7.19 -10.63
CA ALA A 35 -13.94 8.30 -11.02
C ALA A 35 -12.49 8.04 -10.62
N ARG A 36 -11.55 8.46 -11.46
CA ARG A 36 -10.13 8.44 -11.09
C ARG A 36 -9.86 9.49 -10.02
N VAL A 37 -9.11 9.12 -8.99
CA VAL A 37 -8.62 10.06 -7.96
C VAL A 37 -7.42 10.80 -8.54
N VAL A 38 -7.69 11.96 -9.15
CA VAL A 38 -6.64 12.74 -9.88
C VAL A 38 -5.63 13.39 -8.95
N SER A 39 -5.97 13.58 -7.67
CA SER A 39 -5.06 14.08 -6.63
C SER A 39 -4.07 13.01 -6.15
N PHE A 40 -4.33 11.72 -6.42
CA PHE A 40 -3.40 10.65 -6.05
C PHE A 40 -2.18 10.68 -6.96
N PRO A 41 -0.95 10.55 -6.42
CA PRO A 41 0.28 10.57 -7.19
C PRO A 41 0.31 9.53 -8.32
N ASP A 42 1.04 9.83 -9.39
CA ASP A 42 1.26 8.84 -10.46
C ASP A 42 2.22 7.76 -9.99
N VAL A 43 1.65 6.58 -9.76
CA VAL A 43 2.35 5.36 -9.34
C VAL A 43 2.49 4.37 -10.49
N SER A 44 2.15 4.76 -11.71
CA SER A 44 2.36 3.93 -12.89
C SER A 44 3.86 3.80 -13.18
N GLU A 45 4.30 2.57 -13.39
CA GLU A 45 5.60 2.32 -14.02
C GLU A 45 5.36 2.17 -15.52
N LYS A 46 6.14 2.90 -16.33
CA LYS A 46 6.00 2.89 -17.80
C LYS A 46 6.09 1.45 -18.31
N PHE A 47 5.00 0.98 -18.87
CA PHE A 47 4.90 -0.36 -19.43
C PHE A 47 5.29 -0.36 -20.91
N ASN A 48 6.38 -1.05 -21.27
CA ASN A 48 6.65 -1.44 -22.64
C ASN A 48 6.28 -2.91 -22.83
N PRO A 49 5.19 -3.24 -23.52
CA PRO A 49 4.77 -4.64 -23.71
C PRO A 49 5.76 -5.48 -24.52
N ALA A 50 6.65 -4.85 -25.28
CA ALA A 50 7.69 -5.54 -26.05
C ALA A 50 8.90 -5.96 -25.19
N ASP A 51 9.10 -5.35 -24.03
CA ASP A 51 10.21 -5.65 -23.14
C ASP A 51 9.81 -6.72 -22.10
N ARG A 52 9.88 -7.98 -22.53
CA ARG A 52 9.58 -9.12 -21.66
C ARG A 52 10.60 -9.34 -20.54
N ALA A 53 11.86 -8.92 -20.73
CA ALA A 53 12.90 -9.07 -19.71
C ALA A 53 12.64 -8.18 -18.49
N ALA A 54 11.99 -7.04 -18.69
CA ALA A 54 11.61 -6.13 -17.61
C ALA A 54 10.33 -6.55 -16.86
N TRP A 55 9.66 -7.63 -17.21
CA TRP A 55 8.40 -8.04 -16.61
C TRP A 55 8.54 -8.41 -15.11
N GLY A 56 9.65 -9.01 -14.71
CA GLY A 56 9.96 -9.37 -13.34
C GLY A 56 10.21 -8.17 -12.42
N ASN A 57 10.70 -7.05 -12.97
CA ASN A 57 11.09 -5.85 -12.20
C ASN A 57 10.02 -4.76 -12.14
N ARG A 58 8.85 -5.01 -12.70
CA ARG A 58 7.77 -4.02 -12.75
C ARG A 58 6.89 -4.09 -11.53
N GLY A 59 6.57 -2.93 -11.00
CA GLY A 59 5.60 -2.79 -9.94
C GLY A 59 4.23 -3.33 -10.31
N SER A 60 3.50 -3.77 -9.30
CA SER A 60 2.11 -4.23 -9.45
C SER A 60 1.10 -3.08 -9.40
N GLY A 61 1.55 -1.83 -9.41
CA GLY A 61 0.72 -0.66 -9.17
C GLY A 61 0.32 -0.54 -7.69
N ILE A 62 -0.89 -0.13 -7.40
CA ILE A 62 -1.41 -0.09 -6.04
C ILE A 62 -1.60 -1.51 -5.54
N VAL A 63 -1.09 -1.82 -4.35
CA VAL A 63 -1.11 -3.17 -3.77
C VAL A 63 -2.03 -3.31 -2.58
N CYS A 64 -2.24 -2.21 -1.82
CA CYS A 64 -3.05 -2.27 -0.61
C CYS A 64 -3.69 -0.93 -0.31
N ILE A 65 -4.89 -0.95 0.26
CA ILE A 65 -5.62 0.20 0.78
C ILE A 65 -6.09 -0.15 2.17
N VAL A 66 -5.85 0.70 3.16
CA VAL A 66 -6.37 0.53 4.51
C VAL A 66 -6.92 1.85 5.04
N TYR A 67 -7.89 1.75 5.94
CA TYR A 67 -8.57 2.87 6.57
C TYR A 67 -8.25 2.93 8.06
N ASP A 68 -7.80 4.08 8.56
CA ASP A 68 -7.72 4.30 9.99
C ASP A 68 -9.05 4.85 10.51
N VAL A 69 -9.83 3.98 11.13
CA VAL A 69 -11.17 4.29 11.64
C VAL A 69 -11.18 4.97 13.00
N GLN A 70 -10.01 5.18 13.62
CA GLN A 70 -9.92 5.81 14.94
C GLN A 70 -10.16 7.33 14.92
N GLY A 71 -10.31 7.91 13.74
CA GLY A 71 -10.58 9.34 13.54
C GLY A 71 -12.04 9.72 13.63
N THR A 72 -12.35 10.93 13.12
CA THR A 72 -13.70 11.53 13.14
C THR A 72 -14.71 10.69 12.39
N GLN A 73 -15.86 10.42 13.01
CA GLN A 73 -17.01 9.77 12.39
C GLN A 73 -18.10 10.84 12.15
N ASP A 74 -18.09 11.44 10.96
CA ASP A 74 -19.05 12.50 10.59
C ASP A 74 -19.97 12.12 9.42
N GLY A 75 -19.93 10.83 9.02
CA GLY A 75 -20.73 10.27 7.92
C GLY A 75 -20.18 10.54 6.52
N ARG A 76 -19.11 11.33 6.38
CA ARG A 76 -18.47 11.58 5.07
C ARG A 76 -17.66 10.39 4.57
N GLY A 77 -17.25 9.51 5.47
CA GLY A 77 -16.36 8.38 5.23
C GLY A 77 -15.16 8.42 6.18
N THR A 78 -14.18 7.59 5.92
CA THR A 78 -12.95 7.55 6.73
C THR A 78 -12.01 8.67 6.31
N ARG A 79 -11.59 9.48 7.29
CA ARG A 79 -10.71 10.63 7.04
C ARG A 79 -9.30 10.21 6.66
N ASP A 80 -8.76 9.28 7.42
CA ASP A 80 -7.36 8.85 7.30
C ASP A 80 -7.26 7.55 6.50
N ILE A 81 -6.67 7.64 5.30
CA ILE A 81 -6.61 6.54 4.33
C ILE A 81 -5.16 6.32 3.92
N TYR A 82 -4.68 5.10 4.00
CA TYR A 82 -3.33 4.73 3.58
C TYR A 82 -3.39 3.87 2.32
N VAL A 83 -2.52 4.18 1.35
CA VAL A 83 -2.42 3.47 0.08
C VAL A 83 -0.96 3.11 -0.19
N ALA A 84 -0.69 1.82 -0.35
CA ALA A 84 0.63 1.32 -0.72
C ALA A 84 0.70 1.01 -2.22
N ALA A 85 1.80 1.42 -2.86
CA ALA A 85 2.09 1.18 -4.26
C ALA A 85 3.40 0.41 -4.43
N SER A 86 3.43 -0.55 -5.34
CA SER A 86 4.59 -1.40 -5.62
C SER A 86 5.68 -0.63 -6.37
N LEU A 87 6.30 0.34 -5.69
CA LEU A 87 7.38 1.19 -6.17
C LEU A 87 8.66 0.92 -5.39
N MET A 88 9.80 1.10 -6.04
CA MET A 88 11.13 0.95 -5.43
C MET A 88 12.01 2.12 -5.83
N GLY A 89 12.87 2.60 -4.90
CA GLY A 89 13.74 3.74 -5.11
C GLY A 89 13.04 5.11 -5.01
N ARG A 90 11.77 5.13 -4.66
CA ARG A 90 10.96 6.34 -4.42
C ARG A 90 9.81 6.03 -3.47
N GLU A 91 9.05 7.06 -3.09
CA GLU A 91 7.90 6.94 -2.19
C GLU A 91 6.91 5.88 -2.70
N ASN A 92 6.46 5.03 -1.79
CA ASN A 92 5.62 3.86 -2.08
C ASN A 92 4.46 3.66 -1.10
N LEU A 93 4.40 4.48 -0.03
CA LEU A 93 3.27 4.57 0.90
C LEU A 93 2.77 6.02 0.95
N PHE A 94 1.48 6.20 0.75
CA PHE A 94 0.82 7.50 0.73
C PHE A 94 -0.31 7.54 1.74
N VAL A 95 -0.57 8.73 2.29
CA VAL A 95 -1.66 8.96 3.23
C VAL A 95 -2.50 10.15 2.79
N SER A 96 -3.80 10.03 2.98
CA SER A 96 -4.75 11.14 2.99
C SER A 96 -5.23 11.37 4.42
N HIS A 97 -5.37 12.63 4.83
CA HIS A 97 -5.96 13.05 6.10
C HIS A 97 -7.26 13.86 5.89
N ASP A 98 -7.83 13.80 4.69
CA ASP A 98 -8.96 14.62 4.25
C ASP A 98 -9.94 13.86 3.36
N TYR A 99 -10.25 12.59 3.72
CA TYR A 99 -11.23 11.75 3.02
C TYR A 99 -10.83 11.42 1.57
N GLY A 100 -9.51 11.43 1.27
CA GLY A 100 -8.98 11.13 -0.05
C GLY A 100 -9.01 12.32 -1.03
N GLU A 101 -9.16 13.54 -0.54
CA GLU A 101 -9.12 14.75 -1.39
C GLU A 101 -7.69 15.15 -1.75
N SER A 102 -6.74 14.99 -0.81
CA SER A 102 -5.31 15.15 -1.07
C SER A 102 -4.48 13.99 -0.52
N TRP A 103 -3.28 13.82 -1.05
CA TRP A 103 -2.38 12.71 -0.73
C TRP A 103 -0.95 13.19 -0.58
N GLN A 104 -0.27 12.67 0.42
CA GLN A 104 1.14 12.94 0.67
C GLN A 104 1.89 11.64 0.99
N PRO A 105 3.20 11.53 0.67
CA PRO A 105 3.98 10.39 1.08
C PRO A 105 4.11 10.34 2.61
N VAL A 106 4.13 9.14 3.16
CA VAL A 106 4.51 8.94 4.57
C VAL A 106 6.02 9.07 4.67
N GLU A 107 6.51 9.97 5.52
CA GLU A 107 7.93 10.24 5.64
C GLU A 107 8.71 9.07 6.26
N GLY A 108 10.01 8.99 5.94
CA GLY A 108 10.90 7.97 6.49
C GLY A 108 10.61 6.53 6.07
N GLN A 109 9.71 6.31 5.13
CA GLN A 109 9.31 4.98 4.66
C GLN A 109 10.46 4.21 4.00
N PRO A 110 10.48 2.86 4.08
CA PRO A 110 11.46 2.04 3.38
C PRO A 110 11.23 2.10 1.87
N VAL A 111 12.10 2.84 1.14
CA VAL A 111 11.99 3.00 -0.32
C VAL A 111 12.87 2.02 -1.11
N GLN A 112 13.77 1.30 -0.43
CA GLN A 112 14.67 0.34 -1.07
C GLN A 112 13.98 -0.94 -1.52
N TYR A 113 12.76 -1.18 -1.05
CA TYR A 113 11.93 -2.32 -1.40
C TYR A 113 10.53 -1.89 -1.82
N ARG A 114 9.80 -2.80 -2.47
CA ARG A 114 8.40 -2.63 -2.85
C ARG A 114 7.48 -3.15 -1.76
N PRO A 115 6.48 -2.40 -1.29
CA PRO A 115 5.44 -2.97 -0.44
C PRO A 115 4.69 -4.06 -1.21
N THR A 116 4.40 -5.16 -0.53
CA THR A 116 3.67 -6.31 -1.07
C THR A 116 2.32 -6.49 -0.39
N HIS A 117 2.24 -6.19 0.90
CA HIS A 117 1.02 -6.23 1.68
C HIS A 117 1.08 -5.22 2.85
N MET A 118 -0.09 -4.82 3.35
CA MET A 118 -0.21 -3.88 4.47
C MET A 118 -1.45 -4.21 5.28
N VAL A 119 -1.32 -4.16 6.61
CA VAL A 119 -2.45 -4.25 7.54
C VAL A 119 -2.33 -3.16 8.60
N LEU A 120 -3.47 -2.71 9.11
CA LEU A 120 -3.55 -1.78 10.23
C LEU A 120 -4.03 -2.54 11.47
N THR A 121 -3.26 -2.43 12.54
CA THR A 121 -3.63 -3.01 13.83
C THR A 121 -4.57 -2.10 14.62
N GLY A 122 -5.34 -2.65 15.54
CA GLY A 122 -6.28 -1.89 16.35
C GLY A 122 -5.64 -0.83 17.26
N ASP A 123 -4.34 -0.93 17.53
CA ASP A 123 -3.57 0.05 18.31
C ASP A 123 -2.87 1.13 17.45
N GLY A 124 -3.13 1.15 16.14
CA GLY A 124 -2.63 2.19 15.23
C GLY A 124 -1.22 1.92 14.69
N GLN A 125 -0.86 0.65 14.50
CA GLN A 125 0.36 0.27 13.81
C GLN A 125 0.03 -0.19 12.39
N LEU A 126 0.66 0.41 11.37
CA LEU A 126 0.71 -0.19 10.05
C LEU A 126 1.85 -1.22 10.01
N VAL A 127 1.53 -2.45 9.65
CA VAL A 127 2.53 -3.50 9.42
C VAL A 127 2.58 -3.78 7.93
N LEU A 128 3.77 -3.63 7.35
CA LEU A 128 3.99 -3.79 5.91
C LEU A 128 5.03 -4.86 5.65
N THR A 129 4.75 -5.71 4.68
CA THR A 129 5.75 -6.59 4.08
C THR A 129 6.29 -5.98 2.80
N TYR A 130 7.58 -6.18 2.57
CA TYR A 130 8.31 -5.64 1.44
C TYR A 130 9.13 -6.72 0.74
N GLY A 131 9.34 -6.54 -0.55
CA GLY A 131 10.22 -7.38 -1.36
C GLY A 131 10.96 -6.59 -2.44
N ASP A 132 12.03 -7.17 -2.94
CA ASP A 132 12.84 -6.63 -4.05
C ASP A 132 12.13 -6.79 -5.41
N THR A 133 11.13 -7.67 -5.49
CA THR A 133 10.29 -7.87 -6.67
C THR A 133 8.80 -7.75 -6.34
N PRO A 134 7.92 -7.51 -7.34
CA PRO A 134 6.49 -7.32 -7.11
C PRO A 134 5.70 -8.61 -6.87
N GLY A 135 6.31 -9.76 -6.96
CA GLY A 135 5.66 -11.07 -6.79
C GLY A 135 6.56 -12.08 -6.11
N PRO A 136 6.03 -13.26 -5.72
CA PRO A 136 6.81 -14.26 -5.00
C PRO A 136 7.90 -14.90 -5.87
N SER A 137 7.74 -14.88 -7.19
CA SER A 137 8.74 -15.40 -8.11
C SER A 137 9.95 -14.48 -8.17
N GLN A 138 11.13 -15.05 -7.98
CA GLN A 138 12.42 -14.34 -8.00
C GLN A 138 12.63 -13.31 -6.87
N MET A 139 11.81 -13.34 -5.83
CA MET A 139 12.02 -12.52 -4.65
C MET A 139 13.13 -13.16 -3.79
N GLU A 140 14.19 -12.41 -3.54
CA GLU A 140 15.35 -12.87 -2.78
C GLU A 140 15.58 -12.04 -1.52
N ASP A 141 15.15 -10.78 -1.54
CA ASP A 141 15.33 -9.85 -0.42
C ASP A 141 14.06 -9.08 -0.11
N GLY A 142 14.00 -8.52 1.09
CA GLY A 142 12.86 -7.76 1.58
C GLY A 142 12.86 -7.65 3.10
N GLY A 143 11.69 -7.44 3.67
CA GLY A 143 11.56 -7.36 5.11
C GLY A 143 10.15 -7.03 5.57
N VAL A 144 10.03 -6.83 6.87
CA VAL A 144 8.79 -6.43 7.53
C VAL A 144 9.05 -5.18 8.36
N TRP A 145 8.27 -4.15 8.12
CA TRP A 145 8.33 -2.92 8.90
C TRP A 145 6.99 -2.61 9.53
N LYS A 146 7.04 -1.99 10.69
CA LYS A 146 5.88 -1.35 11.29
C LYS A 146 6.07 0.15 11.36
N TYR A 147 4.98 0.87 11.13
CA TYR A 147 4.89 2.31 11.28
C TYR A 147 3.86 2.64 12.35
N ASP A 148 4.32 3.27 13.43
CA ASP A 148 3.45 3.78 14.50
C ASP A 148 2.88 5.14 14.04
N ILE A 149 1.61 5.14 13.67
CA ILE A 149 0.92 6.32 13.14
C ILE A 149 0.93 7.49 14.14
N ARG A 150 0.83 7.19 15.43
CA ARG A 150 0.74 8.24 16.48
C ARG A 150 2.09 8.87 16.78
N LYS A 151 3.19 8.12 16.59
CA LYS A 151 4.55 8.57 16.91
C LYS A 151 5.34 8.98 15.67
N ASP A 152 4.75 8.80 14.48
CA ASP A 152 5.44 8.99 13.20
C ASP A 152 6.79 8.26 13.17
N LYS A 153 6.75 6.95 13.49
CA LYS A 153 7.98 6.18 13.70
C LYS A 153 7.97 4.84 12.99
N TRP A 154 8.96 4.63 12.14
CA TRP A 154 9.25 3.35 11.53
C TRP A 154 10.13 2.46 12.42
N THR A 155 9.85 1.18 12.41
CA THR A 155 10.65 0.14 13.08
C THR A 155 10.72 -1.07 12.16
N ASP A 156 11.94 -1.50 11.88
CA ASP A 156 12.18 -2.74 11.18
C ASP A 156 12.02 -3.92 12.15
N ILE A 157 11.13 -4.83 11.81
CA ILE A 157 10.79 -6.02 12.60
C ILE A 157 11.04 -7.31 11.81
N SER A 158 11.87 -7.25 10.77
CA SER A 158 12.16 -8.40 9.91
C SER A 158 12.77 -9.54 10.71
N PRO A 159 12.19 -10.76 10.65
CA PRO A 159 12.68 -11.90 11.41
C PRO A 159 13.96 -12.51 10.82
N VAL A 160 14.21 -12.27 9.53
CA VAL A 160 15.37 -12.77 8.77
C VAL A 160 15.86 -11.69 7.85
N ARG A 161 17.16 -11.65 7.61
CA ARG A 161 17.86 -10.74 6.70
C ARG A 161 18.62 -11.53 5.65
N LEU A 162 18.78 -10.96 4.44
CA LEU A 162 19.69 -11.51 3.43
C LEU A 162 21.12 -11.58 3.96
N SER A 163 21.54 -10.58 4.77
CA SER A 163 22.84 -10.57 5.45
C SER A 163 23.09 -11.77 6.37
N ASP A 164 22.03 -12.42 6.84
CA ASP A 164 22.13 -13.58 7.75
C ASP A 164 22.32 -14.90 6.98
N GLY A 165 22.57 -14.82 5.66
CA GLY A 165 22.85 -15.95 4.78
C GLY A 165 21.59 -16.71 4.29
N GLY A 166 20.41 -16.14 4.52
CA GLY A 166 19.13 -16.68 4.04
C GLY A 166 18.53 -15.84 2.92
N LYS A 167 17.55 -16.41 2.20
CA LYS A 167 16.67 -15.63 1.34
C LYS A 167 15.61 -14.96 2.22
N ALA A 168 15.54 -13.63 2.18
CA ALA A 168 14.69 -12.81 3.06
C ALA A 168 13.53 -12.16 2.31
N GLY A 169 13.07 -12.74 1.21
CA GLY A 169 11.95 -12.23 0.45
C GLY A 169 10.61 -12.52 1.15
N PHE A 170 9.90 -11.45 1.53
CA PHE A 170 8.57 -11.54 2.14
C PHE A 170 7.49 -11.18 1.13
N GLY A 171 6.94 -12.19 0.44
CA GLY A 171 5.91 -11.98 -0.57
C GLY A 171 4.54 -11.64 0.01
N TYR A 172 4.10 -12.39 1.01
CA TYR A 172 2.82 -12.21 1.69
C TYR A 172 2.97 -12.55 3.16
N ALA A 173 2.65 -11.60 4.01
CA ALA A 173 2.32 -11.90 5.39
C ALA A 173 0.89 -11.41 5.64
N ALA A 174 0.01 -12.30 6.05
CA ALA A 174 -1.21 -11.92 6.72
C ALA A 174 -0.84 -11.73 8.19
N VAL A 175 -1.13 -10.56 8.74
CA VAL A 175 -1.07 -10.34 10.18
C VAL A 175 -2.48 -10.58 10.70
N SER A 176 -2.64 -11.60 11.56
CA SER A 176 -3.85 -11.75 12.37
C SER A 176 -3.84 -10.65 13.42
N VAL A 177 -4.91 -9.89 13.51
CA VAL A 177 -5.13 -8.89 14.55
C VAL A 177 -6.27 -9.46 15.40
N ASP A 178 -5.91 -10.00 16.55
CA ASP A 178 -6.87 -10.39 17.60
C ASP A 178 -7.21 -9.17 18.46
#